data_61c75e95ce8e9af4afe02f3d0742db47
#
_entry.id   61c75e95ce8e9af4afe02f3d0742db47
#
_cell.length_a   1.000
_cell.length_b   1.000
_cell.length_c   1.000
_cell.angle_alpha   90.00
_cell.angle_beta   90.00
_cell.angle_gamma   90.00
#
_symmetry.space_group_name_H-M   'P 1'
#
loop_
_entity.id
_entity.type
_entity.pdbx_description
1 polymer ?
#
loop_
_entity_poly.entity_id
_entity_poly.type
_entity_poly.pdbx_seq_one_letter_code
_entity_poly.pdbx_strand_id
1 'polypeptide(L)'
;MAELRITPSILNADLANLGNEIRRIPSADMIHLDVMDGHFVPNMTFGLAMIESISRITTIDLDCHLMVEDADLWAPKYSEIDVESVSFHLEASKNPQQTIKAIRSNGVRASLAIKPNTNFTEFEELISLVDMVLIMTVEPGFGGQKFMRDMMDKVRQTREAIGERPIWIQVDGGISLDTIDRKSTRLNSSH
;
A
#
# COMPACT_ATOMS: atom_id res chain seq x y z
N MET A 1 18.63 12.20 4.33
CA MET A 1 17.21 12.49 4.67
C MET A 1 16.38 11.48 3.91
N ALA A 2 15.40 10.85 4.52
CA ALA A 2 14.47 9.97 3.79
C ALA A 2 13.72 10.82 2.75
N GLU A 3 13.64 10.36 1.52
CA GLU A 3 12.91 11.01 0.44
C GLU A 3 11.41 10.81 0.69
N LEU A 4 10.62 11.87 0.62
CA LEU A 4 9.16 11.79 0.68
C LEU A 4 8.65 11.41 -0.71
N ARG A 5 7.77 10.42 -0.79
CA ARG A 5 7.12 10.00 -2.04
C ARG A 5 5.60 10.19 -1.92
N ILE A 6 5.01 10.57 -3.03
CA ILE A 6 3.57 10.77 -3.17
C ILE A 6 3.03 9.72 -4.13
N THR A 7 2.18 8.84 -3.60
CA THR A 7 1.57 7.71 -4.31
C THR A 7 0.04 7.85 -4.29
N PRO A 8 -0.55 8.67 -5.20
CA PRO A 8 -1.99 8.89 -5.21
C PRO A 8 -2.74 7.61 -5.60
N SER A 9 -3.81 7.32 -4.84
CA SER A 9 -4.75 6.26 -5.20
C SER A 9 -5.65 6.71 -6.34
N ILE A 10 -5.91 5.79 -7.27
CA ILE A 10 -6.87 5.97 -8.36
C ILE A 10 -8.25 5.36 -8.05
N LEU A 11 -8.49 4.95 -6.82
CA LEU A 11 -9.76 4.34 -6.38
C LEU A 11 -10.97 5.23 -6.71
N ASN A 12 -10.83 6.55 -6.53
CA ASN A 12 -11.90 7.52 -6.78
C ASN A 12 -11.82 8.20 -8.16
N ALA A 13 -10.95 7.73 -9.06
CA ALA A 13 -10.83 8.24 -10.41
C ALA A 13 -12.03 7.77 -11.29
N ASP A 14 -12.21 8.41 -12.44
CA ASP A 14 -13.12 7.89 -13.47
C ASP A 14 -12.53 6.63 -14.12
N LEU A 15 -12.96 5.47 -13.63
CA LEU A 15 -12.45 4.16 -14.08
C LEU A 15 -12.77 3.89 -15.55
N ALA A 16 -13.82 4.51 -16.11
CA ALA A 16 -14.15 4.40 -17.54
C ALA A 16 -13.18 5.21 -18.42
N ASN A 17 -12.42 6.14 -17.83
CA ASN A 17 -11.49 7.03 -18.52
C ASN A 17 -10.12 7.08 -17.85
N LEU A 18 -9.71 5.98 -17.26
CA LEU A 18 -8.56 5.87 -16.36
C LEU A 18 -7.24 6.35 -16.99
N GLY A 19 -7.03 6.09 -18.27
CA GLY A 19 -5.85 6.58 -18.99
C GLY A 19 -5.74 8.12 -19.01
N ASN A 20 -6.86 8.86 -19.05
CA ASN A 20 -6.85 10.32 -18.91
C ASN A 20 -6.60 10.75 -17.46
N GLU A 21 -7.17 10.06 -16.48
CA GLU A 21 -6.97 10.35 -15.06
C GLU A 21 -5.48 10.18 -14.68
N ILE A 22 -4.83 9.11 -15.12
CA ILE A 22 -3.40 8.87 -14.88
C ILE A 22 -2.55 10.00 -15.51
N ARG A 23 -2.89 10.45 -16.71
CA ARG A 23 -2.17 11.58 -17.37
C ARG A 23 -2.28 12.91 -16.61
N ARG A 24 -3.23 13.06 -15.68
CA ARG A 24 -3.38 14.28 -14.86
C ARG A 24 -2.45 14.32 -13.64
N ILE A 25 -1.79 13.22 -13.33
CA ILE A 25 -0.88 13.09 -12.17
C ILE A 25 0.56 12.76 -12.60
N PRO A 26 1.16 13.47 -13.57
CA PRO A 26 2.45 13.10 -14.16
C PRO A 26 3.63 13.24 -13.16
N SER A 27 3.43 13.92 -12.04
CA SER A 27 4.43 14.13 -10.99
C SER A 27 4.28 13.17 -9.81
N ALA A 28 3.37 12.19 -9.89
CA ALA A 28 3.29 11.13 -8.88
C ALA A 28 4.55 10.27 -8.91
N ASP A 29 5.05 9.89 -7.75
CA ASP A 29 6.20 8.97 -7.65
C ASP A 29 5.79 7.54 -8.01
N MET A 30 4.56 7.16 -7.65
CA MET A 30 3.93 5.87 -7.99
C MET A 30 2.42 6.06 -8.08
N ILE A 31 1.70 5.10 -8.64
CA ILE A 31 0.23 5.03 -8.64
C ILE A 31 -0.20 3.96 -7.67
N HIS A 32 -1.01 4.32 -6.67
CA HIS A 32 -1.56 3.38 -5.70
C HIS A 32 -2.83 2.71 -6.24
N LEU A 33 -2.84 1.37 -6.22
CA LEU A 33 -3.88 0.51 -6.78
C LEU A 33 -4.54 -0.30 -5.67
N ASP A 34 -5.71 0.15 -5.23
CA ASP A 34 -6.51 -0.51 -4.19
C ASP A 34 -7.26 -1.72 -4.78
N VAL A 35 -6.68 -2.91 -4.62
CA VAL A 35 -7.25 -4.19 -5.10
C VAL A 35 -8.17 -4.76 -4.03
N MET A 36 -9.45 -4.91 -4.36
CA MET A 36 -10.49 -5.36 -3.45
C MET A 36 -11.30 -6.50 -4.06
N ASP A 37 -11.57 -7.54 -3.27
CA ASP A 37 -12.21 -8.78 -3.74
C ASP A 37 -13.68 -8.95 -3.30
N GLY A 38 -14.23 -8.00 -2.54
CA GLY A 38 -15.59 -8.09 -2.01
C GLY A 38 -15.76 -9.06 -0.84
N HIS A 39 -14.66 -9.64 -0.31
CA HIS A 39 -14.64 -10.57 0.82
C HIS A 39 -13.87 -9.97 2.00
N PHE A 40 -12.62 -9.60 1.81
CA PHE A 40 -11.81 -8.94 2.84
C PHE A 40 -12.36 -7.56 3.21
N VAL A 41 -12.90 -6.85 2.22
CA VAL A 41 -13.63 -5.58 2.34
C VAL A 41 -14.91 -5.65 1.50
N PRO A 42 -15.98 -4.89 1.86
CA PRO A 42 -17.29 -4.98 1.18
C PRO A 42 -17.34 -4.27 -0.18
N ASN A 43 -16.19 -3.96 -0.77
CA ASN A 43 -16.06 -3.31 -2.07
C ASN A 43 -15.24 -4.19 -3.02
N MET A 44 -15.38 -3.99 -4.33
CA MET A 44 -14.67 -4.71 -5.38
C MET A 44 -14.10 -3.73 -6.39
N THR A 45 -12.84 -3.92 -6.79
CA THR A 45 -12.17 -2.98 -7.69
C THR A 45 -11.40 -3.69 -8.83
N PHE A 46 -10.08 -3.65 -8.81
CA PHE A 46 -9.21 -4.06 -9.89
C PHE A 46 -8.82 -5.54 -9.81
N GLY A 47 -8.89 -6.23 -10.95
CA GLY A 47 -8.24 -7.54 -11.10
C GLY A 47 -6.91 -7.44 -11.85
N LEU A 48 -6.17 -8.55 -11.91
CA LEU A 48 -4.86 -8.67 -12.59
C LEU A 48 -4.87 -8.06 -14.00
N ALA A 49 -5.85 -8.45 -14.84
CA ALA A 49 -5.95 -7.98 -16.23
C ALA A 49 -6.09 -6.45 -16.35
N MET A 50 -6.76 -5.80 -15.38
CA MET A 50 -6.87 -4.35 -15.33
C MET A 50 -5.52 -3.71 -15.01
N ILE A 51 -4.78 -4.23 -14.02
CA ILE A 51 -3.47 -3.73 -13.63
C ILE A 51 -2.44 -3.91 -14.75
N GLU A 52 -2.43 -5.07 -15.42
CA GLU A 52 -1.62 -5.27 -16.63
C GLU A 52 -1.96 -4.28 -17.76
N SER A 53 -3.22 -3.87 -17.85
CA SER A 53 -3.63 -2.85 -18.83
C SER A 53 -3.15 -1.46 -18.43
N ILE A 54 -3.15 -1.15 -17.13
CA ILE A 54 -2.63 0.11 -16.59
C ILE A 54 -1.11 0.18 -16.81
N SER A 55 -0.35 -0.88 -16.52
CA SER A 55 1.11 -0.87 -16.70
C SER A 55 1.53 -0.59 -18.14
N ARG A 56 0.72 -0.97 -19.12
CA ARG A 56 0.99 -0.69 -20.54
C ARG A 56 0.73 0.76 -20.98
N ILE A 57 -0.02 1.55 -20.21
CA ILE A 57 -0.41 2.92 -20.59
C ILE A 57 0.27 4.02 -19.77
N THR A 58 1.10 3.66 -18.81
CA THR A 58 1.88 4.60 -18.00
C THR A 58 3.31 4.13 -17.83
N THR A 59 4.21 5.07 -17.57
CA THR A 59 5.60 4.82 -17.15
C THR A 59 5.80 5.13 -15.67
N ILE A 60 4.73 5.51 -14.97
CA ILE A 60 4.77 5.71 -13.52
C ILE A 60 4.65 4.33 -12.86
N ASP A 61 5.53 4.05 -11.92
CA ASP A 61 5.55 2.79 -11.18
C ASP A 61 4.21 2.51 -10.48
N LEU A 62 3.85 1.25 -10.38
CA LEU A 62 2.59 0.79 -9.80
C LEU A 62 2.83 0.19 -8.40
N ASP A 63 2.04 0.63 -7.44
CA ASP A 63 2.04 0.16 -6.05
C ASP A 63 0.70 -0.54 -5.75
N CYS A 64 0.71 -1.87 -5.73
CA CYS A 64 -0.50 -2.68 -5.52
C CYS A 64 -0.75 -2.89 -4.02
N HIS A 65 -1.92 -2.47 -3.55
CA HIS A 65 -2.41 -2.71 -2.21
C HIS A 65 -3.56 -3.73 -2.24
N LEU A 66 -3.29 -4.92 -1.71
CA LEU A 66 -4.21 -6.06 -1.79
C LEU A 66 -5.09 -6.16 -0.54
N MET A 67 -6.34 -5.77 -0.66
CA MET A 67 -7.42 -5.96 0.30
C MET A 67 -8.23 -7.20 -0.12
N VAL A 68 -7.61 -8.38 -0.01
CA VAL A 68 -8.14 -9.67 -0.47
C VAL A 68 -8.10 -10.70 0.65
N GLU A 69 -9.06 -11.63 0.70
CA GLU A 69 -9.21 -12.60 1.80
C GLU A 69 -8.07 -13.63 1.85
N ASP A 70 -7.52 -14.05 0.70
CA ASP A 70 -6.43 -15.01 0.61
C ASP A 70 -5.17 -14.34 0.04
N ALA A 71 -4.47 -13.59 0.91
CA ALA A 71 -3.26 -12.89 0.51
C ALA A 71 -2.13 -13.85 0.11
N ASP A 72 -2.05 -15.02 0.73
CA ASP A 72 -1.00 -16.02 0.45
C ASP A 72 -1.12 -16.57 -0.98
N LEU A 73 -2.34 -16.64 -1.50
CA LEU A 73 -2.60 -17.06 -2.88
C LEU A 73 -2.37 -15.92 -3.87
N TRP A 74 -2.86 -14.70 -3.54
CA TRP A 74 -2.95 -13.62 -4.51
C TRP A 74 -1.70 -12.75 -4.58
N ALA A 75 -1.04 -12.45 -3.46
CA ALA A 75 0.10 -11.54 -3.47
C ALA A 75 1.27 -12.03 -4.35
N PRO A 76 1.62 -13.32 -4.38
CA PRO A 76 2.60 -13.82 -5.35
C PRO A 76 2.19 -13.58 -6.80
N LYS A 77 0.91 -13.80 -7.16
CA LYS A 77 0.42 -13.61 -8.53
C LYS A 77 0.46 -12.16 -8.98
N TYR A 78 0.15 -11.21 -8.07
CA TYR A 78 0.27 -9.79 -8.36
C TYR A 78 1.73 -9.33 -8.48
N SER A 79 2.67 -10.05 -7.90
CA SER A 79 4.10 -9.78 -8.08
C SER A 79 4.71 -10.39 -9.36
N GLU A 80 3.95 -11.18 -10.13
CA GLU A 80 4.38 -11.71 -11.43
C GLU A 80 4.13 -10.73 -12.59
N ILE A 81 3.37 -9.64 -12.34
CA ILE A 81 3.10 -8.60 -13.33
C ILE A 81 4.00 -7.37 -13.10
N ASP A 82 3.99 -6.45 -14.05
CA ASP A 82 4.84 -5.25 -14.03
C ASP A 82 4.36 -4.23 -12.99
N VAL A 83 4.78 -4.44 -11.73
CA VAL A 83 4.51 -3.59 -10.58
C VAL A 83 5.78 -3.41 -9.75
N GLU A 84 5.94 -2.26 -9.10
CA GLU A 84 7.10 -1.95 -8.25
C GLU A 84 6.96 -2.54 -6.84
N SER A 85 5.74 -2.58 -6.31
CA SER A 85 5.45 -3.07 -4.96
C SER A 85 4.12 -3.79 -4.86
N VAL A 86 4.07 -4.76 -3.95
CA VAL A 86 2.85 -5.46 -3.55
C VAL A 86 2.75 -5.41 -2.03
N SER A 87 1.71 -4.72 -1.55
CA SER A 87 1.31 -4.67 -0.15
C SER A 87 0.16 -5.64 0.09
N PHE A 88 0.29 -6.53 1.06
CA PHE A 88 -0.79 -7.43 1.47
C PHE A 88 -1.07 -7.29 2.96
N HIS A 89 -2.32 -7.47 3.35
CA HIS A 89 -2.74 -7.38 4.75
C HIS A 89 -2.25 -8.57 5.57
N LEU A 90 -1.63 -8.30 6.73
CA LEU A 90 -1.26 -9.33 7.69
C LEU A 90 -2.47 -10.18 8.08
N GLU A 91 -3.61 -9.53 8.26
CA GLU A 91 -4.86 -10.13 8.71
C GLU A 91 -5.49 -11.09 7.66
N ALA A 92 -4.99 -11.05 6.42
CA ALA A 92 -5.41 -11.91 5.31
C ALA A 92 -4.40 -13.03 4.99
N SER A 93 -3.30 -13.12 5.75
CA SER A 93 -2.24 -14.11 5.51
C SER A 93 -2.14 -15.10 6.67
N LYS A 94 -2.02 -16.37 6.33
CA LYS A 94 -1.72 -17.47 7.28
C LYS A 94 -0.22 -17.73 7.39
N ASN A 95 0.54 -17.37 6.34
CA ASN A 95 1.98 -17.61 6.23
C ASN A 95 2.73 -16.38 5.71
N PRO A 96 2.70 -15.23 6.43
CA PRO A 96 3.21 -13.96 5.91
C PRO A 96 4.69 -14.01 5.51
N GLN A 97 5.52 -14.76 6.22
CA GLN A 97 6.94 -14.91 5.87
C GLN A 97 7.14 -15.58 4.51
N GLN A 98 6.33 -16.60 4.19
CA GLN A 98 6.39 -17.28 2.90
C GLN A 98 5.88 -16.39 1.78
N THR A 99 4.81 -15.64 2.03
CA THR A 99 4.22 -14.68 1.09
C THR A 99 5.21 -13.56 0.76
N ILE A 100 5.86 -12.97 1.77
CA ILE A 100 6.93 -11.98 1.59
C ILE A 100 8.05 -12.54 0.70
N LYS A 101 8.51 -13.77 1.00
CA LYS A 101 9.57 -14.42 0.21
C LYS A 101 9.14 -14.64 -1.24
N ALA A 102 7.90 -15.05 -1.48
CA ALA A 102 7.38 -15.28 -2.82
C ALA A 102 7.32 -13.98 -3.64
N ILE A 103 6.82 -12.88 -3.06
CA ILE A 103 6.82 -11.56 -3.72
C ILE A 103 8.25 -11.15 -4.08
N ARG A 104 9.17 -11.20 -3.12
CA ARG A 104 10.57 -10.79 -3.34
C ARG A 104 11.31 -11.65 -4.37
N SER A 105 10.93 -12.92 -4.52
CA SER A 105 11.55 -13.81 -5.53
C SER A 105 11.24 -13.38 -6.97
N ASN A 106 10.19 -12.58 -7.18
CA ASN A 106 9.84 -11.98 -8.47
C ASN A 106 10.51 -10.60 -8.69
N GLY A 107 11.37 -10.16 -7.77
CA GLY A 107 12.08 -8.87 -7.85
C GLY A 107 11.22 -7.67 -7.44
N VAL A 108 10.01 -7.89 -6.92
CA VAL A 108 9.05 -6.87 -6.51
C VAL A 108 9.23 -6.56 -5.02
N ARG A 109 9.06 -5.31 -4.63
CA ARG A 109 9.09 -4.87 -3.23
C ARG A 109 7.93 -5.51 -2.46
N ALA A 110 8.23 -6.27 -1.42
CA ALA A 110 7.23 -6.86 -0.54
C ALA A 110 6.87 -5.89 0.59
N SER A 111 5.59 -5.61 0.75
CA SER A 111 5.07 -4.73 1.78
C SER A 111 4.00 -5.40 2.63
N LEU A 112 4.03 -5.11 3.92
CA LEU A 112 3.02 -5.59 4.88
C LEU A 112 2.05 -4.47 5.22
N ALA A 113 0.77 -4.65 4.87
CA ALA A 113 -0.31 -3.73 5.20
C ALA A 113 -0.94 -4.10 6.55
N ILE A 114 -1.22 -3.09 7.38
CA ILE A 114 -1.68 -3.25 8.76
C ILE A 114 -2.97 -2.45 8.97
N LYS A 115 -4.05 -3.15 9.39
CA LYS A 115 -5.32 -2.50 9.75
C LYS A 115 -5.19 -1.61 11.00
N PRO A 116 -6.12 -0.63 11.18
CA PRO A 116 -6.10 0.23 12.37
C PRO A 116 -6.12 -0.53 13.69
N ASN A 117 -6.89 -1.62 13.77
CA ASN A 117 -7.09 -2.38 15.00
C ASN A 117 -6.00 -3.44 15.29
N THR A 118 -5.08 -3.69 14.36
CA THR A 118 -3.96 -4.64 14.56
C THR A 118 -2.87 -4.00 15.40
N ASN A 119 -2.49 -4.62 16.52
CA ASN A 119 -1.50 -4.07 17.43
C ASN A 119 -0.08 -4.17 16.84
N PHE A 120 0.80 -3.25 17.26
CA PHE A 120 2.19 -3.22 16.82
C PHE A 120 2.92 -4.56 17.09
N THR A 121 2.70 -5.17 18.24
CA THR A 121 3.32 -6.45 18.65
C THR A 121 2.95 -7.64 17.75
N GLU A 122 1.88 -7.53 16.95
CA GLU A 122 1.46 -8.59 16.03
C GLU A 122 2.31 -8.65 14.76
N PHE A 123 3.00 -7.55 14.41
CA PHE A 123 3.81 -7.48 13.19
C PHE A 123 5.26 -7.04 13.40
N GLU A 124 5.66 -6.68 14.62
CA GLU A 124 7.00 -6.17 14.93
C GLU A 124 8.12 -7.08 14.41
N GLU A 125 8.00 -8.39 14.59
CA GLU A 125 9.00 -9.36 14.14
C GLU A 125 9.10 -9.46 12.61
N LEU A 126 8.01 -9.15 11.89
CA LEU A 126 7.95 -9.20 10.43
C LEU A 126 8.57 -7.97 9.76
N ILE A 127 8.73 -6.86 10.48
CA ILE A 127 9.27 -5.60 9.92
C ILE A 127 10.63 -5.81 9.26
N SER A 128 11.48 -6.69 9.83
CA SER A 128 12.81 -6.94 9.28
C SER A 128 12.82 -7.75 7.98
N LEU A 129 11.71 -8.35 7.60
CA LEU A 129 11.56 -9.22 6.44
C LEU A 129 11.02 -8.49 5.22
N VAL A 130 10.40 -7.33 5.39
CA VAL A 130 9.74 -6.55 4.33
C VAL A 130 10.60 -5.38 3.85
N ASP A 131 10.25 -4.85 2.70
CA ASP A 131 10.86 -3.65 2.12
C ASP A 131 10.04 -2.38 2.46
N MET A 132 8.77 -2.57 2.87
CA MET A 132 7.86 -1.49 3.23
C MET A 132 6.82 -1.97 4.25
N VAL A 133 6.33 -1.07 5.10
CA VAL A 133 5.16 -1.27 5.97
C VAL A 133 4.12 -0.22 5.59
N LEU A 134 2.93 -0.66 5.20
CA LEU A 134 1.77 0.19 4.92
C LEU A 134 0.88 0.25 6.15
N ILE A 135 0.76 1.41 6.76
CA ILE A 135 -0.14 1.66 7.91
C ILE A 135 -1.44 2.28 7.41
N MET A 136 -2.55 1.57 7.60
CA MET A 136 -3.86 2.13 7.31
C MET A 136 -4.19 3.24 8.30
N THR A 137 -4.59 4.39 7.79
CA THR A 137 -5.04 5.55 8.57
C THR A 137 -6.53 5.81 8.39
N VAL A 138 -7.23 4.85 7.81
CA VAL A 138 -8.69 4.66 7.73
C VAL A 138 -9.00 3.17 7.78
N GLU A 139 -10.27 2.80 7.95
CA GLU A 139 -10.68 1.40 7.70
C GLU A 139 -10.59 1.10 6.20
N PRO A 140 -9.96 -0.05 5.80
CA PRO A 140 -9.83 -0.40 4.39
C PRO A 140 -11.20 -0.61 3.71
N GLY A 141 -11.28 -0.32 2.40
CA GLY A 141 -12.44 -0.64 1.56
C GLY A 141 -13.11 0.52 0.84
N PHE A 142 -13.00 1.75 1.33
CA PHE A 142 -13.63 2.92 0.70
C PHE A 142 -12.71 4.15 0.77
N GLY A 143 -12.70 4.92 -0.31
CA GLY A 143 -12.01 6.22 -0.35
C GLY A 143 -12.80 7.34 0.37
N GLY A 144 -12.16 8.50 0.56
CA GLY A 144 -12.79 9.69 1.10
C GLY A 144 -13.09 9.67 2.59
N GLN A 145 -12.53 8.73 3.35
CA GLN A 145 -12.71 8.63 4.79
C GLN A 145 -11.84 9.65 5.55
N LYS A 146 -12.26 9.95 6.78
CA LYS A 146 -11.52 10.86 7.66
C LYS A 146 -10.29 10.19 8.25
N PHE A 147 -9.14 10.88 8.17
CA PHE A 147 -7.87 10.43 8.73
C PHE A 147 -7.94 10.12 10.24
N MET A 148 -7.45 8.95 10.63
CA MET A 148 -7.38 8.48 12.01
C MET A 148 -6.05 8.88 12.64
N ARG A 149 -6.04 10.00 13.39
CA ARG A 149 -4.81 10.56 14.00
C ARG A 149 -4.11 9.61 14.97
N ASP A 150 -4.86 8.74 15.63
CA ASP A 150 -4.33 7.78 16.62
C ASP A 150 -3.39 6.75 15.97
N MET A 151 -3.48 6.57 14.64
CA MET A 151 -2.55 5.70 13.90
C MET A 151 -1.13 6.24 13.84
N MET A 152 -0.91 7.52 14.15
CA MET A 152 0.42 8.11 14.19
C MET A 152 1.32 7.53 15.30
N ASP A 153 0.73 6.97 16.35
CA ASP A 153 1.50 6.25 17.38
C ASP A 153 2.07 4.93 16.82
N LYS A 154 1.27 4.20 16.04
CA LYS A 154 1.72 3.00 15.34
C LYS A 154 2.81 3.31 14.31
N VAL A 155 2.67 4.42 13.59
CA VAL A 155 3.69 4.90 12.65
C VAL A 155 5.01 5.20 13.38
N ARG A 156 4.97 5.85 14.55
CA ARG A 156 6.17 6.14 15.36
C ARG A 156 6.84 4.85 15.85
N GLN A 157 6.07 3.92 16.41
CA GLN A 157 6.58 2.61 16.85
C GLN A 157 7.24 1.85 15.69
N THR A 158 6.59 1.85 14.52
CA THR A 158 7.14 1.22 13.31
C THR A 158 8.44 1.89 12.89
N ARG A 159 8.53 3.24 12.93
CA ARG A 159 9.76 3.98 12.59
C ARG A 159 10.89 3.66 13.57
N GLU A 160 10.60 3.60 14.86
CA GLU A 160 11.57 3.24 15.89
C GLU A 160 12.09 1.81 15.68
N ALA A 161 11.19 0.86 15.43
CA ALA A 161 11.57 -0.52 15.15
C ALA A 161 12.38 -0.67 13.87
N ILE A 162 12.09 0.09 12.82
CA ILE A 162 12.87 0.10 11.57
C ILE A 162 14.30 0.65 11.83
N GLY A 163 14.43 1.72 12.62
CA GLY A 163 15.70 2.39 12.83
C GLY A 163 16.28 2.92 11.51
N GLU A 164 17.54 2.61 11.23
CA GLU A 164 18.26 3.06 10.02
C GLU A 164 18.13 2.11 8.82
N ARG A 165 17.38 1.03 8.94
CA ARG A 165 17.19 0.09 7.83
C ARG A 165 16.47 0.76 6.66
N PRO A 166 16.76 0.38 5.40
CA PRO A 166 16.15 0.97 4.20
C PRO A 166 14.73 0.43 3.96
N ILE A 167 13.90 0.41 5.00
CA ILE A 167 12.51 -0.04 4.97
C ILE A 167 11.63 1.20 4.94
N TRP A 168 10.70 1.25 3.99
CA TRP A 168 9.79 2.37 3.86
C TRP A 168 8.60 2.25 4.80
N ILE A 169 8.04 3.38 5.18
CA ILE A 169 6.72 3.45 5.80
C ILE A 169 5.82 4.23 4.85
N GLN A 170 4.73 3.61 4.46
CA GLN A 170 3.65 4.23 3.73
C GLN A 170 2.45 4.39 4.66
N VAL A 171 1.69 5.46 4.51
CA VAL A 171 0.40 5.65 5.18
C VAL A 171 -0.68 5.79 4.12
N ASP A 172 -1.79 5.11 4.33
CA ASP A 172 -2.91 5.12 3.39
C ASP A 172 -4.22 5.46 4.10
N GLY A 173 -4.94 6.43 3.52
CA GLY A 173 -6.26 6.85 3.92
C GLY A 173 -6.35 8.22 4.57
N GLY A 174 -7.17 9.10 3.99
CA GLY A 174 -7.51 10.42 4.54
C GLY A 174 -6.37 11.44 4.55
N ILE A 175 -5.31 11.21 3.77
CA ILE A 175 -4.20 12.15 3.63
C ILE A 175 -4.62 13.32 2.75
N SER A 176 -4.35 14.55 3.23
CA SER A 176 -4.65 15.80 2.56
C SER A 176 -3.68 16.89 2.99
N LEU A 177 -3.77 18.06 2.39
CA LEU A 177 -2.95 19.22 2.80
C LEU A 177 -3.14 19.61 4.28
N ASP A 178 -4.33 19.33 4.85
CA ASP A 178 -4.66 19.62 6.25
C ASP A 178 -4.14 18.55 7.22
N THR A 179 -3.92 17.32 6.73
CA THR A 179 -3.48 16.19 7.56
C THR A 179 -1.99 15.89 7.40
N ILE A 180 -1.36 16.36 6.32
CA ILE A 180 0.08 16.32 6.14
C ILE A 180 0.75 17.33 7.10
N ASP A 181 1.35 16.85 8.17
CA ASP A 181 2.23 17.64 9.00
C ASP A 181 3.67 17.50 8.50
N ARG A 182 4.21 18.56 7.90
CA ARG A 182 5.59 18.60 7.38
C ARG A 182 6.65 18.35 8.45
N LYS A 183 6.32 18.46 9.73
CA LYS A 183 7.23 18.17 10.85
C LYS A 183 7.22 16.72 11.27
N SER A 184 6.11 16.02 11.08
CA SER A 184 5.95 14.59 11.39
C SER A 184 6.18 13.68 10.17
N THR A 185 6.05 14.20 8.96
CA THR A 185 6.13 13.45 7.70
C THR A 185 7.55 13.37 7.15
N ARG A 186 8.46 12.79 7.87
CA ARG A 186 9.59 12.07 7.28
C ARG A 186 9.15 10.65 6.87
N LEU A 187 7.91 10.51 6.47
CA LEU A 187 7.23 9.26 6.16
C LEU A 187 6.82 9.33 4.69
N ASN A 188 6.98 8.23 3.97
CA ASN A 188 6.39 8.09 2.66
C ASN A 188 4.86 8.06 2.85
N SER A 189 4.11 8.85 2.10
CA SER A 189 2.65 8.93 2.21
C SER A 189 1.99 8.67 0.87
N SER A 190 0.90 7.88 0.89
CA SER A 190 -0.03 7.74 -0.22
C SER A 190 -1.28 8.59 0.00
N HIS A 191 -1.91 9.06 -1.05
CA HIS A 191 -3.14 9.87 -1.03
C HIS A 191 -4.28 9.16 -1.71
#